data_7247bb49b07d10e01f3fb99897fdeece
#
_entry.id   7247bb49b07d10e01f3fb99897fdeece
#
_cell.length_a   1.000
_cell.length_b   1.000
_cell.length_c   1.000
_cell.angle_alpha   90.00
_cell.angle_beta   90.00
_cell.angle_gamma   90.00
#
_symmetry.space_group_name_H-M   'P 1'
#
loop_
_entity.id
_entity.type
_entity.pdbx_description
1 polymer ?
#
loop_
_entity_poly.entity_id
_entity_poly.type
_entity_poly.pdbx_seq_one_letter_code
_entity_poly.pdbx_strand_id
1 'polypeptide(L)'
;MRKLTIAAIAALLTACAASPENVANVAEAEAARLSAPSANLSSFAEFELLDVVYSDTIRAEEGKVEEADEFSAALRAELEPILARWNAASVDGATGTLVVEPRLRHLKIVSGGARFWAGAWAGDSYIDLDLVLTDRDTGEEVANVRVYRDADSMTGAWSVGKSDQNLDEYIVSIVSEYLTDHYSEQFVSIVD
;
A
#
# COMPACT_ATOMS: atom_id res chain seq x y z
N MET A 1 -29.44 -13.19 58.24
CA MET A 1 -29.16 -13.71 56.92
C MET A 1 -28.91 -12.51 56.00
N ARG A 2 -27.64 -12.17 55.72
CA ARG A 2 -27.25 -11.06 54.83
C ARG A 2 -26.98 -11.64 53.45
N LYS A 3 -27.78 -11.22 52.47
CA LYS A 3 -27.55 -11.57 51.05
C LYS A 3 -26.47 -10.65 50.47
N LEU A 4 -25.30 -11.20 50.16
CA LEU A 4 -24.26 -10.52 49.36
C LEU A 4 -24.68 -10.55 47.90
N THR A 5 -24.91 -9.38 47.32
CA THR A 5 -25.13 -9.19 45.91
C THR A 5 -23.76 -8.93 45.28
N ILE A 6 -23.23 -9.87 44.49
CA ILE A 6 -22.01 -9.73 43.71
C ILE A 6 -22.40 -9.01 42.41
N ALA A 7 -22.02 -7.76 42.30
CA ALA A 7 -22.10 -7.01 41.02
C ALA A 7 -20.94 -7.43 40.14
N ALA A 8 -21.23 -8.15 39.06
CA ALA A 8 -20.25 -8.45 38.02
C ALA A 8 -20.04 -7.19 37.18
N ILE A 9 -18.86 -6.57 37.30
CA ILE A 9 -18.40 -5.51 36.41
C ILE A 9 -17.85 -6.20 35.15
N ALA A 10 -18.64 -6.23 34.08
CA ALA A 10 -18.19 -6.60 32.78
C ALA A 10 -17.37 -5.40 32.20
N ALA A 11 -16.05 -5.47 32.31
CA ALA A 11 -15.15 -4.55 31.62
C ALA A 11 -15.23 -4.86 30.12
N LEU A 12 -15.90 -3.99 29.36
CA LEU A 12 -15.85 -3.94 27.91
C LEU A 12 -14.42 -3.49 27.51
N LEU A 13 -13.57 -4.44 27.20
CA LEU A 13 -12.34 -4.21 26.48
C LEU A 13 -12.72 -3.92 25.01
N THR A 14 -13.01 -2.66 24.70
CA THR A 14 -13.00 -2.17 23.32
C THR A 14 -11.57 -2.25 22.85
N ALA A 15 -11.21 -3.34 22.17
CA ALA A 15 -10.00 -3.42 21.41
C ALA A 15 -10.10 -2.33 20.31
N CYS A 16 -9.30 -1.27 20.42
CA CYS A 16 -9.06 -0.34 19.33
C CYS A 16 -8.29 -1.11 18.23
N ALA A 17 -9.01 -1.88 17.43
CA ALA A 17 -8.52 -2.27 16.14
C ALA A 17 -8.59 -1.00 15.27
N ALA A 18 -7.52 -0.69 14.52
CA ALA A 18 -7.62 0.33 13.51
C ALA A 18 -8.78 -0.03 12.60
N SER A 19 -9.72 0.91 12.44
CA SER A 19 -10.83 0.68 11.53
C SER A 19 -10.30 0.77 10.09
N PRO A 20 -10.86 0.01 9.13
CA PRO A 20 -10.51 0.14 7.72
C PRO A 20 -10.57 1.60 7.23
N GLU A 21 -11.48 2.39 7.77
CA GLU A 21 -11.65 3.80 7.50
C GLU A 21 -10.44 4.66 7.92
N ASN A 22 -9.77 4.32 9.02
CA ASN A 22 -8.54 5.01 9.42
C ASN A 22 -7.35 4.64 8.51
N VAL A 23 -7.30 3.41 7.99
CA VAL A 23 -6.28 2.99 7.01
C VAL A 23 -6.42 3.80 5.75
N ALA A 24 -7.63 3.86 5.19
CA ALA A 24 -7.94 4.59 3.97
C ALA A 24 -7.59 6.08 4.10
N ASN A 25 -8.04 6.75 5.17
CA ASN A 25 -7.76 8.19 5.38
C ASN A 25 -6.25 8.51 5.47
N VAL A 26 -5.46 7.62 6.08
CA VAL A 26 -4.01 7.83 6.18
C VAL A 26 -3.33 7.49 4.86
N ALA A 27 -3.77 6.46 4.14
CA ALA A 27 -3.25 6.11 2.83
C ALA A 27 -3.48 7.25 1.81
N GLU A 28 -4.69 7.84 1.78
CA GLU A 28 -5.03 9.02 0.98
C GLU A 28 -4.09 10.20 1.29
N ALA A 29 -3.91 10.56 2.57
CA ALA A 29 -3.03 11.65 2.97
C ALA A 29 -1.57 11.41 2.60
N GLU A 30 -1.11 10.17 2.56
CA GLU A 30 0.25 9.83 2.17
C GLU A 30 0.41 9.78 0.64
N ALA A 31 -0.57 9.26 -0.08
CA ALA A 31 -0.60 9.26 -1.54
C ALA A 31 -0.55 10.71 -2.08
N ALA A 32 -1.29 11.62 -1.47
CA ALA A 32 -1.29 13.04 -1.82
C ALA A 32 0.07 13.76 -1.58
N ARG A 33 1.01 13.15 -0.86
CA ARG A 33 2.38 13.68 -0.67
C ARG A 33 3.37 13.21 -1.72
N LEU A 34 3.01 12.19 -2.49
CA LEU A 34 3.85 11.70 -3.57
C LEU A 34 3.82 12.69 -4.75
N SER A 35 4.89 12.69 -5.55
CA SER A 35 4.94 13.56 -6.73
C SER A 35 3.88 13.15 -7.73
N ALA A 36 3.12 14.11 -8.25
CA ALA A 36 2.14 13.85 -9.28
C ALA A 36 2.81 13.32 -10.57
N PRO A 37 2.14 12.46 -11.34
CA PRO A 37 2.62 12.01 -12.63
C PRO A 37 2.68 13.19 -13.64
N SER A 38 3.55 13.07 -14.64
CA SER A 38 3.71 14.08 -15.70
C SER A 38 2.52 14.16 -16.66
N ALA A 39 1.69 13.11 -16.68
CA ALA A 39 0.47 13.03 -17.47
C ALA A 39 -0.66 12.46 -16.62
N ASN A 40 -1.90 12.89 -16.92
CA ASN A 40 -3.07 12.31 -16.27
C ASN A 40 -3.24 10.84 -16.68
N LEU A 41 -3.47 9.95 -15.70
CA LEU A 41 -3.55 8.52 -15.99
C LEU A 41 -4.77 8.17 -16.85
N SER A 42 -5.88 8.91 -16.77
CA SER A 42 -7.04 8.70 -17.64
C SER A 42 -6.81 9.08 -19.11
N SER A 43 -5.66 9.66 -19.45
CA SER A 43 -5.28 9.89 -20.85
C SER A 43 -4.78 8.63 -21.57
N PHE A 44 -4.52 7.55 -20.85
CA PHE A 44 -4.14 6.26 -21.41
C PHE A 44 -5.36 5.39 -21.67
N ALA A 45 -5.36 4.69 -22.82
CA ALA A 45 -6.44 3.80 -23.22
C ALA A 45 -6.32 2.40 -22.60
N GLU A 46 -5.10 1.98 -22.29
CA GLU A 46 -4.79 0.66 -21.74
C GLU A 46 -3.83 0.77 -20.57
N PHE A 47 -3.94 -0.18 -19.64
CA PHE A 47 -3.11 -0.29 -18.44
C PHE A 47 -2.58 -1.70 -18.30
N GLU A 48 -1.28 -1.84 -18.11
CA GLU A 48 -0.62 -3.12 -17.93
C GLU A 48 0.14 -3.15 -16.61
N LEU A 49 -0.15 -4.12 -15.75
CA LEU A 49 0.59 -4.38 -14.52
C LEU A 49 1.66 -5.43 -14.79
N LEU A 50 2.92 -5.06 -14.60
CA LEU A 50 4.04 -5.99 -14.66
C LEU A 50 4.21 -6.74 -13.33
N ASP A 51 5.00 -7.81 -13.36
CA ASP A 51 5.44 -8.50 -12.15
C ASP A 51 6.32 -7.59 -11.30
N VAL A 52 6.24 -7.75 -9.98
CA VAL A 52 7.08 -6.98 -9.06
C VAL A 52 8.55 -7.34 -9.26
N VAL A 53 9.37 -6.34 -9.52
CA VAL A 53 10.82 -6.51 -9.66
C VAL A 53 11.47 -6.46 -8.28
N TYR A 54 12.14 -7.54 -7.88
CA TYR A 54 12.86 -7.60 -6.61
C TYR A 54 14.31 -7.13 -6.77
N SER A 55 14.80 -6.37 -5.78
CA SER A 55 16.20 -5.96 -5.72
C SER A 55 17.14 -7.18 -5.53
N ASP A 56 18.41 -7.00 -5.84
CA ASP A 56 19.42 -8.03 -5.61
C ASP A 56 19.55 -8.37 -4.12
N THR A 57 19.31 -7.42 -3.22
CA THR A 57 19.31 -7.64 -1.77
C THR A 57 18.23 -8.65 -1.36
N ILE A 58 17.01 -8.52 -1.87
CA ILE A 58 15.92 -9.46 -1.60
C ILE A 58 16.25 -10.83 -2.16
N ARG A 59 16.79 -10.90 -3.39
CA ARG A 59 17.13 -12.16 -4.05
C ARG A 59 18.27 -12.91 -3.37
N ALA A 60 19.19 -12.20 -2.73
CA ALA A 60 20.37 -12.78 -2.08
C ALA A 60 20.10 -13.30 -0.66
N GLU A 61 19.03 -12.88 0.00
CA GLU A 61 18.74 -13.24 1.38
C GLU A 61 17.73 -14.39 1.46
N GLU A 62 18.10 -15.47 2.16
CA GLU A 62 17.26 -16.65 2.33
C GLU A 62 15.92 -16.29 3.02
N GLY A 63 14.81 -16.79 2.47
CA GLY A 63 13.46 -16.54 2.98
C GLY A 63 12.85 -15.17 2.57
N LYS A 64 13.65 -14.22 2.07
CA LYS A 64 13.13 -12.92 1.67
C LYS A 64 12.31 -12.96 0.39
N VAL A 65 12.61 -13.88 -0.50
CA VAL A 65 11.83 -14.05 -1.75
C VAL A 65 10.42 -14.50 -1.42
N GLU A 66 10.23 -15.41 -0.46
CA GLU A 66 8.91 -15.87 -0.02
C GLU A 66 8.08 -14.72 0.58
N GLU A 67 8.67 -13.90 1.48
CA GLU A 67 8.02 -12.71 2.02
C GLU A 67 7.66 -11.70 0.90
N ALA A 68 8.55 -11.53 -0.09
CA ALA A 68 8.34 -10.64 -1.22
C ALA A 68 7.24 -11.16 -2.17
N ASP A 69 7.12 -12.48 -2.34
CA ASP A 69 6.06 -13.11 -3.13
C ASP A 69 4.68 -12.91 -2.47
N GLU A 70 4.60 -13.00 -1.14
CA GLU A 70 3.36 -12.71 -0.39
C GLU A 70 2.93 -11.26 -0.57
N PHE A 71 3.86 -10.31 -0.40
CA PHE A 71 3.60 -8.90 -0.66
C PHE A 71 3.20 -8.63 -2.12
N SER A 72 3.90 -9.22 -3.09
CA SER A 72 3.61 -9.12 -4.51
C SER A 72 2.19 -9.63 -4.84
N ALA A 73 1.79 -10.75 -4.23
CA ALA A 73 0.45 -11.28 -4.41
C ALA A 73 -0.64 -10.34 -3.86
N ALA A 74 -0.41 -9.73 -2.69
CA ALA A 74 -1.32 -8.76 -2.10
C ALA A 74 -1.45 -7.50 -2.96
N LEU A 75 -0.31 -6.95 -3.44
CA LEU A 75 -0.28 -5.79 -4.32
C LEU A 75 -1.02 -6.06 -5.63
N ARG A 76 -0.79 -7.21 -6.25
CA ARG A 76 -1.46 -7.62 -7.47
C ARG A 76 -2.96 -7.79 -7.28
N ALA A 77 -3.38 -8.44 -6.18
CA ALA A 77 -4.79 -8.65 -5.86
C ALA A 77 -5.57 -7.34 -5.71
N GLU A 78 -4.92 -6.27 -5.25
CA GLU A 78 -5.51 -4.93 -5.14
C GLU A 78 -5.52 -4.19 -6.48
N LEU A 79 -4.40 -4.20 -7.22
CA LEU A 79 -4.24 -3.37 -8.41
C LEU A 79 -4.92 -3.96 -9.66
N GLU A 80 -4.90 -5.29 -9.85
CA GLU A 80 -5.50 -5.92 -11.04
C GLU A 80 -6.98 -5.55 -11.25
N PRO A 81 -7.87 -5.59 -10.25
CA PRO A 81 -9.27 -5.22 -10.44
C PRO A 81 -9.45 -3.72 -10.75
N ILE A 82 -8.58 -2.85 -10.25
CA ILE A 82 -8.58 -1.40 -10.54
C ILE A 82 -8.24 -1.20 -12.02
N LEU A 83 -7.10 -1.72 -12.46
CA LEU A 83 -6.64 -1.57 -13.85
C LEU A 83 -7.58 -2.28 -14.85
N ALA A 84 -8.12 -3.44 -14.50
CA ALA A 84 -9.12 -4.12 -15.32
C ALA A 84 -10.39 -3.28 -15.53
N ARG A 85 -10.83 -2.57 -14.49
CA ARG A 85 -11.98 -1.66 -14.59
C ARG A 85 -11.65 -0.46 -15.49
N TRP A 86 -10.45 0.09 -15.43
CA TRP A 86 -10.02 1.18 -16.29
C TRP A 86 -9.88 0.73 -17.75
N ASN A 87 -9.34 -0.46 -17.99
CA ASN A 87 -9.27 -1.08 -19.32
C ASN A 87 -10.66 -1.35 -19.94
N ALA A 88 -11.67 -1.58 -19.10
CA ALA A 88 -13.05 -1.74 -19.56
C ALA A 88 -13.77 -0.40 -19.79
N ALA A 89 -13.23 0.70 -19.27
CA ALA A 89 -13.79 2.03 -19.45
C ALA A 89 -13.28 2.64 -20.76
N SER A 90 -14.22 3.11 -21.62
CA SER A 90 -13.83 3.89 -22.80
C SER A 90 -13.77 5.37 -22.42
N VAL A 91 -12.57 5.96 -22.45
CA VAL A 91 -12.39 7.39 -22.24
C VAL A 91 -12.12 8.05 -23.60
N ASP A 92 -12.96 9.02 -23.96
CA ASP A 92 -12.81 9.72 -25.25
C ASP A 92 -11.45 10.46 -25.30
N GLY A 93 -10.70 10.17 -26.35
CA GLY A 93 -9.38 10.79 -26.57
C GLY A 93 -8.22 10.12 -25.83
N ALA A 94 -8.47 9.10 -25.02
CA ALA A 94 -7.42 8.29 -24.41
C ALA A 94 -6.66 7.48 -25.49
N THR A 95 -5.34 7.40 -25.38
CA THR A 95 -4.47 6.68 -26.33
C THR A 95 -3.30 6.02 -25.60
N GLY A 96 -2.69 5.02 -26.23
CA GLY A 96 -1.49 4.36 -25.69
C GLY A 96 -1.73 3.46 -24.49
N THR A 97 -0.66 2.87 -23.99
CA THR A 97 -0.66 1.94 -22.87
C THR A 97 0.23 2.45 -21.75
N LEU A 98 -0.31 2.61 -20.55
CA LEU A 98 0.47 2.86 -19.34
C LEU A 98 0.93 1.54 -18.74
N VAL A 99 2.24 1.38 -18.61
CA VAL A 99 2.87 0.26 -17.91
C VAL A 99 3.08 0.64 -16.46
N VAL A 100 2.57 -0.18 -15.55
CA VAL A 100 2.73 -0.06 -14.11
C VAL A 100 3.73 -1.11 -13.64
N GLU A 101 4.91 -0.70 -13.23
CA GLU A 101 5.99 -1.57 -12.78
C GLU A 101 6.35 -1.29 -11.32
N PRO A 102 5.91 -2.14 -10.37
CA PRO A 102 6.35 -2.06 -8.99
C PRO A 102 7.77 -2.65 -8.84
N ARG A 103 8.65 -1.95 -8.13
CA ARG A 103 10.02 -2.38 -7.84
C ARG A 103 10.25 -2.42 -6.34
N LEU A 104 10.30 -3.61 -5.76
CA LEU A 104 10.51 -3.81 -4.33
C LEU A 104 12.02 -3.74 -4.02
N ARG A 105 12.43 -2.66 -3.37
CA ARG A 105 13.83 -2.38 -3.03
C ARG A 105 14.27 -3.11 -1.77
N HIS A 106 13.45 -2.99 -0.73
CA HIS A 106 13.70 -3.61 0.56
C HIS A 106 12.38 -4.05 1.20
N LEU A 107 12.44 -5.18 1.88
CA LEU A 107 11.35 -5.72 2.67
C LEU A 107 11.92 -6.33 3.95
N LYS A 108 11.36 -5.96 5.09
CA LYS A 108 11.61 -6.60 6.37
C LYS A 108 10.34 -6.62 7.18
N ILE A 109 9.80 -7.80 7.41
CA ILE A 109 8.66 -8.02 8.28
C ILE A 109 9.13 -8.77 9.53
N VAL A 110 8.99 -8.15 10.68
CA VAL A 110 9.35 -8.76 11.97
C VAL A 110 8.12 -9.43 12.56
N SER A 111 8.11 -10.76 12.60
CA SER A 111 7.00 -11.50 13.19
C SER A 111 6.86 -11.21 14.69
N GLY A 112 5.61 -11.25 15.20
CA GLY A 112 5.33 -11.07 16.63
C GLY A 112 6.10 -12.05 17.53
N GLY A 113 6.38 -13.26 17.05
CA GLY A 113 7.22 -14.24 17.73
C GLY A 113 8.68 -13.80 17.83
N ALA A 114 9.25 -13.25 16.77
CA ALA A 114 10.62 -12.73 16.78
C ALA A 114 10.75 -11.55 17.77
N ARG A 115 9.77 -10.65 17.84
CA ARG A 115 9.74 -9.56 18.82
C ARG A 115 9.64 -10.05 20.26
N PHE A 116 8.88 -11.11 20.50
CA PHE A 116 8.76 -11.68 21.85
C PHE A 116 10.09 -12.23 22.38
N TRP A 117 10.87 -12.90 21.54
CA TRP A 117 12.15 -13.51 21.94
C TRP A 117 13.35 -12.58 21.85
N ALA A 118 13.40 -11.67 20.87
CA ALA A 118 14.51 -10.75 20.65
C ALA A 118 14.29 -9.36 21.26
N GLY A 119 13.07 -9.02 21.68
CA GLY A 119 12.73 -7.73 22.25
C GLY A 119 13.10 -6.56 21.33
N ALA A 120 13.68 -5.50 21.90
CA ALA A 120 14.12 -4.31 21.16
C ALA A 120 15.24 -4.59 20.12
N TRP A 121 15.88 -5.75 20.16
CA TRP A 121 16.93 -6.13 19.19
C TRP A 121 16.38 -6.67 17.86
N ALA A 122 15.09 -6.99 17.77
CA ALA A 122 14.49 -7.48 16.52
C ALA A 122 14.49 -6.42 15.40
N GLY A 123 14.61 -5.12 15.78
CA GLY A 123 14.51 -3.99 14.88
C GLY A 123 13.08 -3.80 14.36
N ASP A 124 12.91 -2.88 13.41
CA ASP A 124 11.60 -2.50 12.90
C ASP A 124 11.28 -3.16 11.56
N SER A 125 9.99 -3.41 11.33
CA SER A 125 9.48 -3.80 10.02
C SER A 125 9.47 -2.58 9.11
N TYR A 126 9.85 -2.77 7.84
CA TYR A 126 9.75 -1.72 6.83
C TYR A 126 9.58 -2.30 5.43
N ILE A 127 8.94 -1.51 4.57
CA ILE A 127 8.80 -1.79 3.13
C ILE A 127 9.25 -0.55 2.36
N ASP A 128 10.01 -0.77 1.31
CA ASP A 128 10.55 0.24 0.40
C ASP A 128 10.26 -0.17 -1.05
N LEU A 129 9.33 0.53 -1.68
CA LEU A 129 8.80 0.23 -3.01
C LEU A 129 8.94 1.46 -3.91
N ASP A 130 9.51 1.31 -5.11
CA ASP A 130 9.35 2.28 -6.17
C ASP A 130 8.18 1.83 -7.07
N LEU A 131 7.26 2.76 -7.37
CA LEU A 131 6.23 2.58 -8.38
C LEU A 131 6.64 3.39 -9.63
N VAL A 132 6.96 2.68 -10.70
CA VAL A 132 7.37 3.28 -11.97
C VAL A 132 6.23 3.16 -12.98
N LEU A 133 5.81 4.29 -13.52
CA LEU A 133 4.79 4.39 -14.56
C LEU A 133 5.46 4.84 -15.86
N THR A 134 5.29 4.07 -16.93
CA THR A 134 5.93 4.34 -18.21
C THR A 134 4.90 4.27 -19.35
N ASP A 135 4.92 5.26 -20.22
CA ASP A 135 4.21 5.17 -21.50
C ASP A 135 4.93 4.15 -22.39
N ARG A 136 4.23 3.06 -22.73
CA ARG A 136 4.80 1.99 -23.57
C ARG A 136 5.21 2.45 -24.95
N ASP A 137 4.43 3.35 -25.57
CA ASP A 137 4.59 3.74 -26.96
C ASP A 137 5.78 4.67 -27.14
N THR A 138 6.02 5.53 -26.17
CA THR A 138 7.12 6.51 -26.20
C THR A 138 8.34 6.06 -25.38
N GLY A 139 8.15 5.19 -24.39
CA GLY A 139 9.16 4.83 -23.41
C GLY A 139 9.42 5.93 -22.38
N GLU A 140 8.59 6.98 -22.35
CA GLU A 140 8.73 8.08 -21.40
C GLU A 140 8.27 7.67 -20.01
N GLU A 141 9.05 8.05 -18.98
CA GLU A 141 8.65 7.87 -17.57
C GLU A 141 7.58 8.90 -17.21
N VAL A 142 6.37 8.41 -16.92
CA VAL A 142 5.21 9.22 -16.52
C VAL A 142 5.28 9.55 -15.05
N ALA A 143 5.72 8.60 -14.23
CA ALA A 143 5.99 8.81 -12.80
C ALA A 143 7.01 7.80 -12.30
N ASN A 144 7.72 8.20 -11.23
CA ASN A 144 8.57 7.32 -10.46
C ASN A 144 8.49 7.78 -9.00
N VAL A 145 7.66 7.11 -8.24
CA VAL A 145 7.38 7.49 -6.84
C VAL A 145 7.84 6.40 -5.90
N ARG A 146 8.48 6.82 -4.81
CA ARG A 146 8.96 5.93 -3.78
C ARG A 146 8.03 5.93 -2.59
N VAL A 147 7.48 4.77 -2.29
CA VAL A 147 6.66 4.51 -1.09
C VAL A 147 7.51 3.77 -0.08
N TYR A 148 7.87 4.47 0.99
CA TYR A 148 8.65 3.91 2.10
C TYR A 148 7.88 4.07 3.40
N ARG A 149 7.74 2.99 4.17
CA ARG A 149 7.20 3.03 5.53
C ARG A 149 7.92 2.04 6.42
N ASP A 150 8.04 2.44 7.67
CA ASP A 150 8.44 1.58 8.77
C ASP A 150 7.35 1.53 9.85
N ALA A 151 7.40 0.50 10.67
CA ALA A 151 6.39 0.27 11.71
C ALA A 151 6.39 1.37 12.78
N ASP A 152 7.52 2.04 13.02
CA ASP A 152 7.63 3.11 14.01
C ASP A 152 6.94 4.39 13.56
N SER A 153 6.99 4.72 12.26
CA SER A 153 6.30 5.88 11.70
C SER A 153 4.77 5.76 11.82
N MET A 154 4.26 4.55 12.03
CA MET A 154 2.83 4.25 12.18
C MET A 154 2.32 4.31 13.63
N THR A 155 3.19 4.43 14.64
CA THR A 155 2.81 4.34 16.07
C THR A 155 1.88 5.44 16.55
N GLY A 156 1.75 6.56 15.83
CA GLY A 156 0.77 7.62 16.13
C GLY A 156 -0.68 7.30 15.76
N ALA A 157 -0.90 6.33 14.87
CA ALA A 157 -2.23 5.98 14.35
C ALA A 157 -2.70 4.57 14.75
N TRP A 158 -1.82 3.71 15.30
CA TRP A 158 -2.08 2.29 15.49
C TRP A 158 -1.69 1.80 16.89
N SER A 159 -2.47 0.89 17.44
CA SER A 159 -2.17 0.27 18.72
C SER A 159 -0.91 -0.61 18.63
N VAL A 160 -0.03 -0.44 19.59
CA VAL A 160 1.23 -1.18 19.77
C VAL A 160 1.04 -2.70 19.51
N GLY A 161 1.83 -3.25 18.59
CA GLY A 161 1.89 -4.68 18.30
C GLY A 161 1.08 -5.17 17.08
N LYS A 162 0.29 -4.32 16.41
CA LYS A 162 -0.42 -4.65 15.16
C LYS A 162 0.16 -3.95 13.92
N SER A 163 1.02 -2.95 14.09
CA SER A 163 1.61 -2.18 13.01
C SER A 163 2.43 -3.02 12.03
N ASP A 164 3.10 -4.06 12.51
CA ASP A 164 3.90 -4.94 11.66
C ASP A 164 3.05 -5.86 10.78
N GLN A 165 1.88 -6.25 11.26
CA GLN A 165 1.00 -7.21 10.57
C GLN A 165 0.19 -6.58 9.44
N ASN A 166 0.14 -5.25 9.37
CA ASN A 166 -0.67 -4.51 8.40
C ASN A 166 0.18 -3.54 7.55
N LEU A 167 1.50 -3.65 7.61
CA LEU A 167 2.39 -2.74 6.88
C LEU A 167 2.27 -2.95 5.37
N ASP A 168 2.11 -4.18 4.93
CA ASP A 168 1.85 -4.57 3.55
C ASP A 168 0.52 -4.01 3.05
N GLU A 169 -0.58 -4.21 3.80
CA GLU A 169 -1.90 -3.65 3.47
C GLU A 169 -1.83 -2.13 3.33
N TYR A 170 -1.05 -1.49 4.19
CA TYR A 170 -0.91 -0.03 4.19
C TYR A 170 -0.15 0.48 2.97
N ILE A 171 0.97 -0.15 2.59
CA ILE A 171 1.71 0.20 1.37
C ILE A 171 0.85 -0.04 0.13
N VAL A 172 0.14 -1.17 0.08
CA VAL A 172 -0.78 -1.50 -1.02
C VAL A 172 -1.87 -0.44 -1.15
N SER A 173 -2.45 0.02 -0.03
CA SER A 173 -3.45 1.08 -0.02
C SER A 173 -2.90 2.42 -0.52
N ILE A 174 -1.68 2.82 -0.14
CA ILE A 174 -1.06 4.07 -0.64
C ILE A 174 -0.89 4.00 -2.17
N VAL A 175 -0.42 2.87 -2.69
CA VAL A 175 -0.23 2.70 -4.14
C VAL A 175 -1.57 2.75 -4.88
N SER A 176 -2.59 2.08 -4.35
CA SER A 176 -3.95 2.06 -4.89
C SER A 176 -4.59 3.45 -4.90
N GLU A 177 -4.48 4.20 -3.80
CA GLU A 177 -4.97 5.58 -3.71
C GLU A 177 -4.22 6.50 -4.67
N TYR A 178 -2.88 6.42 -4.71
CA TYR A 178 -2.08 7.21 -5.65
C TYR A 178 -2.54 7.03 -7.10
N LEU A 179 -2.73 5.79 -7.55
CA LEU A 179 -3.18 5.52 -8.91
C LEU A 179 -4.61 6.03 -9.14
N THR A 180 -5.50 5.84 -8.16
CA THR A 180 -6.91 6.20 -8.27
C THR A 180 -7.09 7.71 -8.31
N ASP A 181 -6.40 8.46 -7.46
CA ASP A 181 -6.46 9.92 -7.41
C ASP A 181 -6.03 10.52 -8.74
N HIS A 182 -4.90 10.05 -9.29
CA HIS A 182 -4.36 10.58 -10.54
C HIS A 182 -5.08 10.08 -11.80
N TYR A 183 -5.91 9.05 -11.68
CA TYR A 183 -6.85 8.65 -12.74
C TYR A 183 -8.09 9.54 -12.75
N SER A 184 -8.57 9.98 -11.57
CA SER A 184 -9.87 10.63 -11.39
C SER A 184 -9.84 12.16 -11.50
N GLU A 185 -8.68 12.81 -11.40
CA GLU A 185 -8.52 14.28 -11.32
C GLU A 185 -9.07 15.06 -12.53
N GLN A 186 -9.39 14.41 -13.65
CA GLN A 186 -9.98 15.11 -14.81
C GLN A 186 -11.44 15.57 -14.60
N PHE A 187 -12.16 15.06 -13.62
CA PHE A 187 -13.58 15.41 -13.44
C PHE A 187 -13.80 16.69 -12.65
N VAL A 188 -12.81 17.23 -11.96
CA VAL A 188 -12.94 18.44 -11.12
C VAL A 188 -12.68 19.72 -11.90
N SER A 189 -12.03 19.66 -13.06
CA SER A 189 -11.58 20.83 -13.83
C SER A 189 -12.60 21.39 -14.83
N ILE A 190 -13.81 20.82 -14.93
CA ILE A 190 -14.83 21.20 -15.95
C ILE A 190 -16.04 21.95 -15.31
N VAL A 191 -16.03 22.21 -14.01
CA VAL A 191 -17.12 22.95 -13.34
C VAL A 191 -16.55 24.24 -12.76
N ASP A 192 -16.27 25.22 -13.64
CA ASP A 192 -16.21 26.64 -13.37
C ASP A 192 -16.86 27.42 -14.52
#